data_8ff4cc554e3d73fea2676b88372f3422
#
_entry.id   8ff4cc554e3d73fea2676b88372f3422
#
_cell.length_a   1.000
_cell.length_b   1.000
_cell.length_c   1.000
_cell.angle_alpha   90.00
_cell.angle_beta   90.00
_cell.angle_gamma   90.00
#
_symmetry.space_group_name_H-M   'P 1'
#
loop_
_entity.id
_entity.type
_entity.pdbx_description
1 polymer ?
#
loop_
_entity_poly.entity_id
_entity_poly.type
_entity_poly.pdbx_seq_one_letter_code
_entity_poly.pdbx_strand_id
1 'polypeptide(L)'
;LSVFAACTAMSAMAQSPVVTTWGDQGNGTYVNPILNADYSDPDAIRVGDKYYMVASDFHFMGMQMLESDDLVNWTLVSKVYDRINLTQYEEMDAYAEGSWAPALRYHDGKFWVFFCTPYDGLFMTTATDPQGPWAPLHHVKDVDNWEDPCPFWDEDGQAYLGRSILGAGPIIIHKMSPDGRELLDEGRTVYTGPVAEGTKIHKFGEYYYLSIPEGGVQTGWQTILRSKNIYGPYEKKVVLEQGMTAINGPHQGSIVDTPDGEWWFLHFQERNPIGRVVHLQP
;
A
#
# COMPACT_ATOMS: atom_id res chain seq x y z
N LEU A 1 0.39 -68.96 29.43
CA LEU A 1 1.31 -67.85 29.16
C LEU A 1 0.60 -66.79 28.28
N SER A 2 0.12 -65.75 28.94
CA SER A 2 -0.54 -64.59 28.25
C SER A 2 0.47 -63.52 28.06
N VAL A 3 0.71 -63.10 26.77
CA VAL A 3 1.55 -62.02 26.42
C VAL A 3 0.67 -60.75 26.30
N PHE A 4 0.85 -59.79 27.20
CA PHE A 4 0.27 -58.47 27.09
C PHE A 4 1.14 -57.61 26.16
N ALA A 5 0.59 -57.25 25.03
CA ALA A 5 1.17 -56.24 24.15
C ALA A 5 0.75 -54.86 24.65
N ALA A 6 1.70 -54.08 25.17
CA ALA A 6 1.49 -52.66 25.50
C ALA A 6 1.59 -51.82 24.22
N CYS A 7 0.47 -51.30 23.79
CA CYS A 7 0.41 -50.26 22.73
C CYS A 7 0.77 -48.90 23.36
N THR A 8 1.99 -48.41 23.15
CA THR A 8 2.36 -47.04 23.46
C THR A 8 1.82 -46.14 22.34
N ALA A 9 0.77 -45.39 22.66
CA ALA A 9 0.28 -44.30 21.80
C ALA A 9 1.32 -43.15 21.82
N MET A 10 2.07 -42.98 20.75
CA MET A 10 2.84 -41.77 20.52
C MET A 10 1.84 -40.65 20.17
N SER A 11 1.62 -39.76 21.12
CA SER A 11 0.98 -38.47 20.82
C SER A 11 1.91 -37.68 19.91
N ALA A 12 1.57 -37.58 18.61
CA ALA A 12 2.18 -36.62 17.74
C ALA A 12 1.75 -35.23 18.23
N MET A 13 2.65 -34.52 18.89
CA MET A 13 2.47 -33.10 19.10
C MET A 13 2.44 -32.46 17.70
N ALA A 14 1.29 -31.93 17.33
CA ALA A 14 1.20 -31.04 16.18
C ALA A 14 2.12 -29.86 16.50
N GLN A 15 3.24 -29.75 15.79
CA GLN A 15 4.03 -28.54 15.79
C GLN A 15 3.13 -27.43 15.23
N SER A 16 2.85 -26.45 16.05
CA SER A 16 2.28 -25.19 15.55
C SER A 16 3.16 -24.71 14.41
N PRO A 17 2.58 -24.25 13.29
CA PRO A 17 3.39 -23.68 12.23
C PRO A 17 4.22 -22.55 12.86
N VAL A 18 5.54 -22.66 12.72
CA VAL A 18 6.45 -21.58 13.12
C VAL A 18 6.20 -20.46 12.10
N VAL A 19 5.37 -19.51 12.46
CA VAL A 19 5.25 -18.25 11.70
C VAL A 19 6.52 -17.49 12.02
N THR A 20 7.57 -17.72 11.25
CA THR A 20 8.78 -16.89 11.32
C THR A 20 8.51 -15.63 10.51
N THR A 21 8.10 -14.58 11.18
CA THR A 21 8.21 -13.26 10.60
C THR A 21 9.60 -12.72 10.89
N TRP A 22 10.17 -12.08 9.90
CA TRP A 22 11.55 -11.60 10.01
C TRP A 22 11.73 -10.52 11.10
N GLY A 23 10.67 -9.73 11.37
CA GLY A 23 10.70 -8.62 12.34
C GLY A 23 10.38 -9.04 13.77
N ASP A 24 9.45 -9.96 13.96
CA ASP A 24 8.97 -10.36 15.29
C ASP A 24 10.05 -11.06 16.11
N GLN A 25 10.24 -10.62 17.36
CA GLN A 25 11.20 -11.20 18.30
C GLN A 25 10.55 -12.23 19.24
N GLY A 26 9.23 -12.49 19.13
CA GLY A 26 8.49 -13.43 19.96
C GLY A 26 8.30 -13.03 21.43
N ASN A 27 8.59 -11.77 21.77
CA ASN A 27 8.53 -11.26 23.13
C ASN A 27 7.72 -9.96 23.24
N GLY A 28 6.91 -9.64 22.21
CA GLY A 28 6.15 -8.39 22.11
C GLY A 28 6.95 -7.21 21.58
N THR A 29 8.15 -7.44 21.05
CA THR A 29 8.95 -6.43 20.34
C THR A 29 9.25 -6.87 18.92
N TYR A 30 9.59 -5.92 18.06
CA TYR A 30 10.01 -6.20 16.69
C TYR A 30 11.28 -5.42 16.33
N VAL A 31 11.92 -5.82 15.24
CA VAL A 31 13.02 -5.11 14.60
C VAL A 31 12.71 -4.88 13.12
N ASN A 32 13.13 -3.76 12.58
CA ASN A 32 13.00 -3.48 11.15
C ASN A 32 14.12 -4.13 10.33
N PRO A 33 13.85 -4.58 9.09
CA PRO A 33 12.54 -4.57 8.43
C PRO A 33 11.59 -5.63 9.01
N ILE A 34 10.30 -5.31 9.07
CA ILE A 34 9.26 -6.26 9.47
C ILE A 34 9.01 -7.31 8.38
N LEU A 35 9.15 -6.92 7.10
CA LEU A 35 9.16 -7.82 5.95
C LEU A 35 10.47 -7.65 5.19
N ASN A 36 11.31 -8.68 5.21
CA ASN A 36 12.62 -8.66 4.55
C ASN A 36 12.54 -9.30 3.16
N ALA A 37 11.59 -8.88 2.36
CA ALA A 37 11.36 -9.27 0.97
C ALA A 37 10.90 -8.05 0.18
N ASP A 38 10.85 -8.15 -1.15
CA ASP A 38 10.42 -7.07 -2.03
C ASP A 38 8.89 -6.88 -1.95
N TYR A 39 8.48 -5.90 -1.14
CA TYR A 39 7.12 -5.38 -1.03
C TYR A 39 7.17 -3.87 -1.26
N SER A 40 7.35 -3.49 -2.51
CA SER A 40 7.47 -2.09 -2.92
C SER A 40 6.18 -1.32 -2.70
N ASP A 41 6.31 -0.06 -2.27
CA ASP A 41 5.19 0.88 -2.19
C ASP A 41 4.01 0.38 -1.34
N PRO A 42 4.25 -0.12 -0.11
CA PRO A 42 3.20 -0.74 0.69
C PRO A 42 2.12 0.27 1.06
N ASP A 43 0.87 -0.10 0.85
CA ASP A 43 -0.27 0.69 1.34
C ASP A 43 -1.15 -0.19 2.23
N ALA A 44 -1.29 0.21 3.48
CA ALA A 44 -2.03 -0.53 4.50
C ALA A 44 -3.15 0.31 5.11
N ILE A 45 -4.20 -0.39 5.52
CA ILE A 45 -5.34 0.18 6.22
C ILE A 45 -5.76 -0.72 7.37
N ARG A 46 -6.47 -0.17 8.35
CA ARG A 46 -7.18 -0.92 9.37
C ARG A 46 -8.67 -1.03 9.02
N VAL A 47 -9.23 -2.24 9.15
CA VAL A 47 -10.68 -2.48 9.05
C VAL A 47 -11.10 -3.36 10.22
N GLY A 48 -11.87 -2.81 11.14
CA GLY A 48 -12.17 -3.46 12.41
C GLY A 48 -10.90 -3.65 13.26
N ASP A 49 -10.65 -4.88 13.65
CA ASP A 49 -9.51 -5.27 14.47
C ASP A 49 -8.32 -5.80 13.65
N LYS A 50 -8.39 -5.72 12.31
CA LYS A 50 -7.38 -6.26 11.41
C LYS A 50 -6.78 -5.19 10.51
N TYR A 51 -5.57 -5.48 10.06
CA TYR A 51 -4.84 -4.67 9.10
C TYR A 51 -4.72 -5.40 7.77
N TYR A 52 -4.82 -4.65 6.68
CA TYR A 52 -4.70 -5.16 5.31
C TYR A 52 -3.69 -4.34 4.54
N MET A 53 -2.89 -4.99 3.71
CA MET A 53 -1.83 -4.34 2.94
C MET A 53 -1.77 -4.89 1.52
N VAL A 54 -1.54 -4.00 0.58
CA VAL A 54 -1.14 -4.28 -0.80
C VAL A 54 0.21 -3.65 -1.09
N ALA A 55 0.89 -4.14 -2.10
CA ALA A 55 2.16 -3.61 -2.59
C ALA A 55 2.22 -3.68 -4.11
N SER A 56 3.16 -2.98 -4.73
CA SER A 56 3.40 -3.06 -6.18
C SER A 56 3.64 -4.51 -6.62
N ASP A 57 3.11 -4.85 -7.79
CA ASP A 57 3.37 -6.13 -8.47
C ASP A 57 3.93 -5.87 -9.86
N PHE A 58 5.24 -5.76 -9.93
CA PHE A 58 5.97 -5.53 -11.19
C PHE A 58 5.95 -6.73 -12.14
N HIS A 59 5.54 -7.90 -11.65
CA HIS A 59 5.53 -9.15 -12.40
C HIS A 59 4.15 -9.45 -13.03
N PHE A 60 3.14 -8.58 -12.79
CA PHE A 60 1.75 -8.70 -13.27
C PHE A 60 1.07 -10.07 -13.01
N MET A 61 1.52 -10.76 -11.96
CA MET A 61 1.02 -12.08 -11.55
C MET A 61 -0.20 -12.01 -10.62
N GLY A 62 -0.72 -10.84 -10.37
CA GLY A 62 -1.80 -10.55 -9.44
C GLY A 62 -1.27 -9.99 -8.13
N MET A 63 -1.71 -8.80 -7.78
CA MET A 63 -1.32 -8.09 -6.58
C MET A 63 -1.72 -8.88 -5.34
N GLN A 64 -0.80 -9.05 -4.39
CA GLN A 64 -1.06 -9.76 -3.15
C GLN A 64 -1.85 -8.87 -2.17
N MET A 65 -2.87 -9.47 -1.54
CA MET A 65 -3.53 -8.92 -0.35
C MET A 65 -2.98 -9.64 0.87
N LEU A 66 -2.42 -8.88 1.80
CA LEU A 66 -1.89 -9.38 3.06
C LEU A 66 -2.78 -8.93 4.21
N GLU A 67 -2.90 -9.76 5.23
CA GLU A 67 -3.64 -9.50 6.47
C GLU A 67 -2.71 -9.61 7.67
N SER A 68 -2.91 -8.77 8.70
CA SER A 68 -2.18 -8.80 9.95
C SER A 68 -3.10 -8.48 11.13
N ASP A 69 -2.77 -9.02 12.31
CA ASP A 69 -3.41 -8.68 13.58
C ASP A 69 -2.61 -7.62 14.37
N ASP A 70 -1.35 -7.34 13.98
CA ASP A 70 -0.41 -6.57 14.80
C ASP A 70 0.54 -5.62 14.02
N LEU A 71 0.35 -5.46 12.71
CA LEU A 71 1.21 -4.71 11.77
C LEU A 71 2.62 -5.29 11.55
N VAL A 72 3.00 -6.33 12.27
CA VAL A 72 4.34 -6.96 12.20
C VAL A 72 4.28 -8.29 11.47
N ASN A 73 3.27 -9.09 11.78
CA ASN A 73 3.06 -10.44 11.27
C ASN A 73 2.03 -10.44 10.15
N TRP A 74 2.46 -10.67 8.91
CA TRP A 74 1.62 -10.59 7.72
C TRP A 74 1.40 -11.95 7.06
N THR A 75 0.17 -12.22 6.65
CA THR A 75 -0.23 -13.45 5.97
C THR A 75 -0.89 -13.13 4.63
N LEU A 76 -0.48 -13.81 3.57
CA LEU A 76 -1.13 -13.71 2.26
C LEU A 76 -2.52 -14.33 2.34
N VAL A 77 -3.56 -13.55 2.02
CA VAL A 77 -4.96 -14.00 2.07
C VAL A 77 -5.62 -14.11 0.71
N SER A 78 -5.21 -13.32 -0.28
CA SER A 78 -5.73 -13.41 -1.65
C SER A 78 -4.83 -12.73 -2.67
N LYS A 79 -5.23 -12.83 -3.93
CA LYS A 79 -4.78 -11.97 -5.03
C LYS A 79 -5.89 -11.00 -5.38
N VAL A 80 -5.54 -9.73 -5.58
CA VAL A 80 -6.49 -8.67 -5.94
C VAL A 80 -7.01 -8.83 -7.37
N TYR A 81 -6.19 -9.38 -8.26
CA TYR A 81 -6.55 -9.75 -9.63
C TYR A 81 -5.69 -10.95 -10.08
N ASP A 82 -6.13 -11.69 -11.09
CA ASP A 82 -5.35 -12.80 -11.63
C ASP A 82 -4.34 -12.33 -12.67
N ARG A 83 -4.72 -11.36 -13.50
CA ARG A 83 -3.87 -10.74 -14.53
C ARG A 83 -4.46 -9.43 -15.00
N ILE A 84 -3.60 -8.59 -15.59
CA ILE A 84 -4.03 -7.42 -16.36
C ILE A 84 -4.39 -7.90 -17.75
N ASN A 85 -5.67 -7.70 -18.18
CA ASN A 85 -6.21 -8.21 -19.43
C ASN A 85 -5.88 -7.28 -20.61
N LEU A 86 -4.58 -7.07 -20.85
CA LEU A 86 -4.06 -6.35 -22.01
C LEU A 86 -3.04 -7.25 -22.72
N THR A 87 -2.96 -7.15 -24.05
CA THR A 87 -2.20 -8.07 -24.89
C THR A 87 -0.73 -8.17 -24.51
N GLN A 88 -0.09 -7.04 -24.19
CA GLN A 88 1.32 -7.01 -23.78
C GLN A 88 1.62 -7.78 -22.51
N TYR A 89 0.64 -7.94 -21.61
CA TYR A 89 0.79 -8.73 -20.38
C TYR A 89 0.54 -10.23 -20.64
N GLU A 90 -0.18 -10.58 -21.69
CA GLU A 90 -0.42 -11.99 -22.07
C GLU A 90 0.84 -12.64 -22.63
N GLU A 91 1.66 -11.89 -23.34
CA GLU A 91 2.87 -12.36 -24.02
C GLU A 91 4.15 -12.14 -23.20
N MET A 92 4.03 -11.63 -21.95
CA MET A 92 5.14 -11.31 -21.06
C MET A 92 6.06 -10.16 -21.56
N ASP A 93 5.61 -9.40 -22.55
CA ASP A 93 6.39 -8.29 -23.11
C ASP A 93 6.50 -7.08 -22.18
N ALA A 94 5.55 -6.95 -21.23
CA ALA A 94 5.48 -5.86 -20.26
C ALA A 94 6.07 -6.25 -18.88
N TYR A 95 7.10 -7.09 -18.86
CA TYR A 95 7.77 -7.48 -17.62
C TYR A 95 8.37 -6.25 -16.89
N ALA A 96 8.15 -6.19 -15.58
CA ALA A 96 8.45 -5.05 -14.70
C ALA A 96 7.55 -3.82 -14.88
N GLU A 97 6.57 -3.86 -15.77
CA GLU A 97 5.61 -2.76 -15.96
C GLU A 97 4.35 -2.92 -15.09
N GLY A 98 3.95 -4.09 -14.72
CA GLY A 98 2.83 -4.50 -13.86
C GLY A 98 2.02 -3.41 -13.14
N SER A 99 1.55 -3.69 -11.94
CA SER A 99 0.85 -2.70 -11.12
C SER A 99 1.81 -1.95 -10.19
N TRP A 100 1.83 -0.64 -10.31
CA TRP A 100 2.73 0.24 -9.56
C TRP A 100 1.99 1.01 -8.47
N ALA A 101 2.61 1.08 -7.29
CA ALA A 101 2.23 1.93 -6.16
C ALA A 101 0.72 1.96 -5.87
N PRO A 102 0.12 0.82 -5.52
CA PRO A 102 -1.32 0.75 -5.31
C PRO A 102 -1.76 1.59 -4.11
N ALA A 103 -3.04 1.96 -4.13
CA ALA A 103 -3.74 2.46 -2.97
C ALA A 103 -4.84 1.50 -2.56
N LEU A 104 -4.86 1.13 -1.29
CA LEU A 104 -5.90 0.34 -0.64
C LEU A 104 -6.77 1.24 0.22
N ARG A 105 -8.08 1.20 0.04
CA ARG A 105 -9.05 1.95 0.88
C ARG A 105 -10.22 1.05 1.26
N TYR A 106 -10.86 1.38 2.37
CA TYR A 106 -12.14 0.79 2.76
C TYR A 106 -13.19 1.89 2.81
N HIS A 107 -14.19 1.79 1.95
CA HIS A 107 -15.25 2.77 1.84
C HIS A 107 -16.56 2.08 1.46
N ASP A 108 -17.66 2.49 2.10
CA ASP A 108 -19.02 1.97 1.85
C ASP A 108 -19.08 0.43 1.87
N GLY A 109 -18.46 -0.18 2.91
CA GLY A 109 -18.47 -1.63 3.12
C GLY A 109 -17.65 -2.44 2.13
N LYS A 110 -16.75 -1.82 1.38
CA LYS A 110 -15.90 -2.48 0.37
C LYS A 110 -14.45 -2.08 0.52
N PHE A 111 -13.57 -3.00 0.18
CA PHE A 111 -12.18 -2.74 -0.16
C PHE A 111 -12.10 -2.21 -1.59
N TRP A 112 -11.27 -1.20 -1.78
CA TRP A 112 -11.00 -0.54 -3.05
C TRP A 112 -9.52 -0.56 -3.29
N VAL A 113 -9.10 -1.04 -4.44
CA VAL A 113 -7.71 -0.98 -4.87
C VAL A 113 -7.63 -0.18 -6.17
N PHE A 114 -6.76 0.83 -6.17
CA PHE A 114 -6.40 1.62 -7.35
C PHE A 114 -4.91 1.45 -7.60
N PHE A 115 -4.51 1.34 -8.86
CA PHE A 115 -3.11 1.30 -9.26
C PHE A 115 -2.94 1.85 -10.68
N CYS A 116 -1.73 2.27 -10.99
CA CYS A 116 -1.37 2.58 -12.37
C CYS A 116 -0.42 1.52 -12.92
N THR A 117 -0.46 1.34 -14.24
CA THR A 117 0.65 0.79 -15.00
C THR A 117 1.39 1.95 -15.67
N PRO A 118 2.69 1.82 -15.99
CA PRO A 118 3.46 2.94 -16.54
C PRO A 118 2.91 3.50 -17.84
N TYR A 119 2.32 2.63 -18.69
CA TYR A 119 1.95 3.00 -20.06
C TYR A 119 0.49 2.75 -20.41
N ASP A 120 -0.30 2.13 -19.53
CA ASP A 120 -1.71 1.84 -19.79
C ASP A 120 -2.65 2.61 -18.85
N GLY A 121 -2.11 3.31 -17.87
CA GLY A 121 -2.83 4.24 -17.03
C GLY A 121 -3.44 3.65 -15.76
N LEU A 122 -4.65 4.11 -15.44
CA LEU A 122 -5.29 3.93 -14.14
C LEU A 122 -6.30 2.80 -14.15
N PHE A 123 -6.16 1.88 -13.20
CA PHE A 123 -7.07 0.76 -12.97
C PHE A 123 -7.66 0.79 -11.56
N MET A 124 -8.83 0.18 -11.39
CA MET A 124 -9.42 -0.05 -10.08
C MET A 124 -10.16 -1.38 -10.01
N THR A 125 -10.31 -1.90 -8.80
CA THR A 125 -11.17 -3.03 -8.49
C THR A 125 -11.70 -2.93 -7.06
N THR A 126 -12.74 -3.71 -6.73
CA THR A 126 -13.34 -3.75 -5.40
C THR A 126 -13.68 -5.16 -4.96
N ALA A 127 -13.72 -5.38 -3.65
CA ALA A 127 -14.28 -6.57 -3.04
C ALA A 127 -14.98 -6.22 -1.73
N THR A 128 -15.98 -7.01 -1.33
CA THR A 128 -16.61 -6.90 0.00
C THR A 128 -15.84 -7.68 1.07
N ASP A 129 -15.05 -8.65 0.64
CA ASP A 129 -14.20 -9.48 1.48
C ASP A 129 -12.77 -9.38 0.96
N PRO A 130 -11.75 -9.20 1.82
CA PRO A 130 -10.35 -9.12 1.39
C PRO A 130 -9.85 -10.42 0.75
N GLN A 131 -10.50 -11.55 1.04
CA GLN A 131 -10.24 -12.82 0.38
C GLN A 131 -10.88 -12.92 -1.02
N GLY A 132 -11.69 -11.93 -1.42
CA GLY A 132 -12.44 -11.91 -2.68
C GLY A 132 -13.82 -12.58 -2.59
N PRO A 133 -14.50 -12.82 -3.72
CA PRO A 133 -13.97 -12.53 -5.06
C PRO A 133 -13.84 -11.02 -5.32
N TRP A 134 -12.75 -10.64 -5.96
CA TRP A 134 -12.55 -9.28 -6.46
C TRP A 134 -13.32 -9.06 -7.76
N ALA A 135 -13.89 -7.88 -7.93
CA ALA A 135 -14.52 -7.50 -9.19
C ALA A 135 -13.49 -7.50 -10.34
N PRO A 136 -13.91 -7.72 -11.59
CA PRO A 136 -13.02 -7.54 -12.73
C PRO A 136 -12.37 -6.15 -12.71
N LEU A 137 -11.09 -6.07 -13.11
CA LEU A 137 -10.38 -4.80 -13.24
C LEU A 137 -11.16 -3.84 -14.15
N HIS A 138 -11.40 -2.63 -13.67
CA HIS A 138 -11.96 -1.54 -14.44
C HIS A 138 -10.84 -0.58 -14.84
N HIS A 139 -10.69 -0.35 -16.14
CA HIS A 139 -9.76 0.62 -16.70
C HIS A 139 -10.39 2.00 -16.61
N VAL A 140 -10.00 2.78 -15.60
CA VAL A 140 -10.58 4.11 -15.29
C VAL A 140 -10.13 5.15 -16.30
N LYS A 141 -8.84 5.10 -16.68
CA LYS A 141 -8.25 6.05 -17.61
C LYS A 141 -7.10 5.43 -18.38
N ASP A 142 -7.22 5.42 -19.70
CA ASP A 142 -6.15 5.08 -20.64
C ASP A 142 -5.25 6.31 -20.80
N VAL A 143 -4.03 6.25 -20.26
CA VAL A 143 -3.08 7.36 -20.25
C VAL A 143 -1.69 6.91 -19.85
N ASP A 144 -0.67 7.42 -20.50
CA ASP A 144 0.72 7.16 -20.18
C ASP A 144 1.23 8.00 -18.99
N ASN A 145 2.24 7.47 -18.31
CA ASN A 145 3.04 8.21 -17.34
C ASN A 145 2.29 8.70 -16.09
N TRP A 146 1.23 8.01 -15.68
CA TRP A 146 0.61 8.23 -14.38
C TRP A 146 1.12 7.24 -13.36
N GLU A 147 1.29 7.69 -12.11
CA GLU A 147 1.69 6.84 -10.98
C GLU A 147 1.04 7.28 -9.68
N ASP A 148 1.12 6.42 -8.66
CA ASP A 148 0.74 6.66 -7.26
C ASP A 148 -0.70 7.13 -7.07
N PRO A 149 -1.71 6.45 -7.63
CA PRO A 149 -3.09 6.89 -7.48
C PRO A 149 -3.56 6.67 -6.04
N CYS A 150 -4.29 7.64 -5.48
CA CYS A 150 -4.89 7.52 -4.17
C CYS A 150 -6.32 8.05 -4.20
N PRO A 151 -7.34 7.17 -4.14
CA PRO A 151 -8.73 7.59 -4.04
C PRO A 151 -9.02 8.12 -2.62
N PHE A 152 -9.91 9.09 -2.56
CA PHE A 152 -10.38 9.67 -1.32
C PHE A 152 -11.86 10.07 -1.46
N TRP A 153 -12.70 9.68 -0.51
CA TRP A 153 -14.10 10.09 -0.42
C TRP A 153 -14.26 11.05 0.75
N ASP A 154 -14.74 12.25 0.45
CA ASP A 154 -14.98 13.26 1.47
C ASP A 154 -16.35 13.11 2.10
N GLU A 155 -16.54 13.71 3.27
CA GLU A 155 -17.78 13.67 4.06
C GLU A 155 -18.97 14.36 3.35
N ASP A 156 -18.70 15.27 2.42
CA ASP A 156 -19.71 15.92 1.58
C ASP A 156 -20.19 15.06 0.40
N GLY A 157 -19.64 13.84 0.25
CA GLY A 157 -19.97 12.90 -0.82
C GLY A 157 -19.18 13.10 -2.10
N GLN A 158 -18.30 14.10 -2.18
CA GLN A 158 -17.40 14.27 -3.33
C GLN A 158 -16.20 13.31 -3.20
N ALA A 159 -15.96 12.55 -4.25
CA ALA A 159 -14.75 11.72 -4.34
C ALA A 159 -13.64 12.42 -5.13
N TYR A 160 -12.41 12.10 -4.76
CA TYR A 160 -11.20 12.64 -5.36
C TYR A 160 -10.20 11.53 -5.66
N LEU A 161 -9.28 11.79 -6.60
CA LEU A 161 -8.11 10.96 -6.87
C LEU A 161 -6.87 11.84 -6.85
N GLY A 162 -5.94 11.57 -5.93
CA GLY A 162 -4.59 12.13 -5.96
C GLY A 162 -3.68 11.24 -6.80
N ARG A 163 -2.68 11.83 -7.46
CA ARG A 163 -1.66 11.10 -8.20
C ARG A 163 -0.40 11.92 -8.43
N SER A 164 0.64 11.26 -8.89
CA SER A 164 1.84 11.87 -9.45
C SER A 164 2.02 11.55 -10.95
N ILE A 165 3.18 11.88 -11.49
CA ILE A 165 3.60 11.59 -12.86
C ILE A 165 4.83 10.70 -12.79
N LEU A 166 4.93 9.71 -13.65
CA LEU A 166 6.04 8.76 -13.72
C LEU A 166 7.40 9.47 -13.66
N GLY A 167 8.23 9.04 -12.72
CA GLY A 167 9.51 9.68 -12.41
C GLY A 167 9.42 10.86 -11.45
N ALA A 168 8.29 10.95 -10.72
CA ALA A 168 7.97 11.89 -9.65
C ALA A 168 7.49 13.28 -10.06
N GLY A 169 6.44 13.75 -9.35
CA GLY A 169 5.86 15.09 -9.39
C GLY A 169 5.32 15.61 -10.72
N PRO A 170 4.46 16.62 -10.70
CA PRO A 170 3.81 17.23 -9.53
C PRO A 170 2.69 16.37 -8.94
N ILE A 171 2.23 16.71 -7.72
CA ILE A 171 1.04 16.11 -7.13
C ILE A 171 -0.20 16.77 -7.72
N ILE A 172 -1.09 15.95 -8.26
CA ILE A 172 -2.30 16.39 -8.95
C ILE A 172 -3.51 15.74 -8.27
N ILE A 173 -4.58 16.52 -8.05
CA ILE A 173 -5.83 16.03 -7.51
C ILE A 173 -6.94 16.24 -8.53
N HIS A 174 -7.63 15.16 -8.86
CA HIS A 174 -8.83 15.11 -9.70
C HIS A 174 -10.10 15.02 -8.85
N LYS A 175 -11.21 15.51 -9.37
CA LYS A 175 -12.52 15.05 -8.96
C LYS A 175 -12.79 13.68 -9.57
N MET A 176 -13.38 12.79 -8.79
CA MET A 176 -13.69 11.43 -9.19
C MET A 176 -15.18 11.15 -8.96
N SER A 177 -15.79 10.30 -9.76
CA SER A 177 -17.13 9.79 -9.50
C SER A 177 -17.18 9.01 -8.17
N PRO A 178 -18.26 9.04 -7.40
CA PRO A 178 -18.35 8.33 -6.12
C PRO A 178 -18.14 6.81 -6.23
N ASP A 179 -18.44 6.22 -7.39
CA ASP A 179 -18.21 4.81 -7.70
C ASP A 179 -16.80 4.52 -8.19
N GLY A 180 -15.89 5.51 -8.20
CA GLY A 180 -14.48 5.38 -8.56
C GLY A 180 -14.19 5.08 -10.02
N ARG A 181 -15.19 5.10 -10.89
CA ARG A 181 -15.05 4.60 -12.27
C ARG A 181 -14.67 5.65 -13.29
N GLU A 182 -14.80 6.93 -12.94
CA GLU A 182 -14.56 8.06 -13.86
C GLU A 182 -13.88 9.22 -13.15
N LEU A 183 -12.98 9.90 -13.85
CA LEU A 183 -12.46 11.20 -13.45
C LEU A 183 -13.33 12.29 -14.07
N LEU A 184 -13.75 13.25 -13.26
CA LEU A 184 -14.74 14.26 -13.63
C LEU A 184 -14.12 15.58 -14.09
N ASP A 185 -12.79 15.69 -14.04
CA ASP A 185 -12.03 16.86 -14.48
C ASP A 185 -10.61 16.48 -14.95
N GLU A 186 -9.87 17.45 -15.46
CA GLU A 186 -8.48 17.27 -15.91
C GLU A 186 -7.46 17.23 -14.76
N GLY A 187 -7.92 17.42 -13.52
CA GLY A 187 -7.08 17.50 -12.35
C GLY A 187 -6.38 18.84 -12.15
N ARG A 188 -6.01 19.09 -10.91
CA ARG A 188 -5.33 20.33 -10.51
C ARG A 188 -4.02 20.00 -9.82
N THR A 189 -2.92 20.60 -10.29
CA THR A 189 -1.65 20.58 -9.56
C THR A 189 -1.82 21.31 -8.23
N VAL A 190 -1.53 20.60 -7.14
CA VAL A 190 -1.65 21.12 -5.76
C VAL A 190 -0.30 21.31 -5.09
N TYR A 191 0.71 20.58 -5.55
CA TYR A 191 2.06 20.67 -4.99
C TYR A 191 3.11 20.28 -6.03
N THR A 192 4.26 20.93 -5.95
CA THR A 192 5.48 20.57 -6.69
C THR A 192 6.65 20.62 -5.72
N GLY A 193 7.36 19.53 -5.59
CA GLY A 193 8.50 19.38 -4.70
C GLY A 193 9.63 18.57 -5.34
N PRO A 194 10.78 18.45 -4.68
CA PRO A 194 11.91 17.71 -5.21
C PRO A 194 11.61 16.21 -5.21
N VAL A 195 11.38 15.62 -6.38
CA VAL A 195 11.01 14.21 -6.53
C VAL A 195 9.81 13.86 -5.63
N ALA A 196 8.72 14.64 -5.74
CA ALA A 196 7.52 14.43 -4.95
C ALA A 196 6.62 13.41 -5.65
N GLU A 197 6.21 12.37 -4.94
CA GLU A 197 5.43 11.24 -5.46
C GLU A 197 4.62 10.56 -4.34
N GLY A 198 4.12 9.34 -4.54
CA GLY A 198 3.62 8.45 -3.49
C GLY A 198 2.44 8.96 -2.68
N THR A 199 1.60 9.80 -3.27
CA THR A 199 0.57 10.55 -2.54
C THR A 199 -0.44 9.66 -1.85
N LYS A 200 -0.60 9.84 -0.52
CA LYS A 200 -1.73 9.28 0.26
C LYS A 200 -2.52 10.42 0.88
N ILE A 201 -3.84 10.43 0.63
CA ILE A 201 -4.76 11.48 1.09
C ILE A 201 -5.45 11.03 2.36
N HIS A 202 -5.42 11.87 3.40
CA HIS A 202 -6.14 11.68 4.65
C HIS A 202 -6.89 12.96 5.04
N LYS A 203 -7.92 12.83 5.88
CA LYS A 203 -8.62 13.96 6.49
C LYS A 203 -8.76 13.71 7.98
N PHE A 204 -8.29 14.65 8.80
CA PHE A 204 -8.42 14.62 10.24
C PHE A 204 -9.02 15.96 10.72
N GLY A 205 -10.24 15.89 11.24
CA GLY A 205 -11.01 17.08 11.56
C GLY A 205 -11.24 17.96 10.34
N GLU A 206 -10.85 19.24 10.43
CA GLU A 206 -11.02 20.20 9.33
C GLU A 206 -9.86 20.27 8.32
N TYR A 207 -8.84 19.38 8.48
CA TYR A 207 -7.64 19.43 7.65
C TYR A 207 -7.49 18.21 6.76
N TYR A 208 -7.11 18.47 5.51
CA TYR A 208 -6.60 17.49 4.56
C TYR A 208 -5.08 17.38 4.74
N TYR A 209 -4.60 16.15 4.66
CA TYR A 209 -3.19 15.80 4.74
C TYR A 209 -2.80 15.00 3.51
N LEU A 210 -1.73 15.41 2.85
CA LEU A 210 -1.09 14.58 1.84
C LEU A 210 0.21 14.05 2.44
N SER A 211 0.31 12.74 2.58
CA SER A 211 1.53 12.06 3.00
C SER A 211 2.29 11.66 1.74
N ILE A 212 3.48 12.20 1.54
CA ILE A 212 4.27 12.04 0.32
C ILE A 212 5.73 11.77 0.63
N PRO A 213 6.42 10.85 -0.08
CA PRO A 213 7.87 10.82 -0.13
C PRO A 213 8.39 11.93 -1.04
N GLU A 214 9.57 12.43 -0.73
CA GLU A 214 10.35 13.35 -1.54
C GLU A 214 11.82 12.94 -1.56
N GLY A 215 12.60 13.44 -2.53
CA GLY A 215 14.05 13.21 -2.60
C GLY A 215 14.46 11.86 -3.19
N GLY A 216 13.50 11.04 -3.63
CA GLY A 216 13.73 9.76 -4.31
C GLY A 216 13.98 8.59 -3.36
N VAL A 217 13.99 7.38 -3.94
CA VAL A 217 13.99 6.09 -3.22
C VAL A 217 15.20 5.90 -2.32
N GLN A 218 16.39 6.34 -2.73
CA GLN A 218 17.64 6.03 -2.02
C GLN A 218 17.98 7.00 -0.89
N THR A 219 17.57 8.25 -1.01
CA THR A 219 18.02 9.34 -0.10
C THR A 219 16.87 10.27 0.31
N GLY A 220 15.64 9.85 0.06
CA GLY A 220 14.47 10.68 0.30
C GLY A 220 14.06 10.77 1.77
N TRP A 221 12.97 11.44 1.99
CA TRP A 221 12.36 11.67 3.28
C TRP A 221 10.84 11.68 3.14
N GLN A 222 10.13 11.52 4.27
CA GLN A 222 8.68 11.60 4.31
C GLN A 222 8.24 13.02 4.66
N THR A 223 7.34 13.55 3.87
CA THR A 223 6.74 14.88 4.02
C THR A 223 5.24 14.78 4.24
N ILE A 224 4.72 15.60 5.14
CA ILE A 224 3.29 15.84 5.30
C ILE A 224 2.98 17.25 4.80
N LEU A 225 2.01 17.33 3.92
CA LEU A 225 1.38 18.57 3.46
C LEU A 225 0.01 18.71 4.13
N ARG A 226 -0.29 19.86 4.74
CA ARG A 226 -1.55 20.10 5.46
C ARG A 226 -2.28 21.32 4.93
N SER A 227 -3.60 21.22 4.72
CA SER A 227 -4.46 22.34 4.32
C SER A 227 -5.89 22.16 4.80
N LYS A 228 -6.64 23.26 4.95
CA LYS A 228 -8.11 23.22 5.13
C LYS A 228 -8.89 23.03 3.83
N ASN A 229 -8.22 23.09 2.70
CA ASN A 229 -8.82 22.89 1.39
C ASN A 229 -8.02 21.81 0.65
N ILE A 230 -8.71 20.82 0.08
CA ILE A 230 -8.07 19.71 -0.63
C ILE A 230 -7.17 20.17 -1.79
N TYR A 231 -7.43 21.32 -2.35
CA TYR A 231 -6.60 21.93 -3.40
C TYR A 231 -5.52 22.88 -2.86
N GLY A 232 -5.33 22.96 -1.54
CA GLY A 232 -4.35 23.83 -0.90
C GLY A 232 -4.84 25.29 -0.73
N PRO A 233 -3.94 26.24 -0.41
CA PRO A 233 -2.49 26.03 -0.28
C PRO A 233 -2.11 25.14 0.89
N TYR A 234 -1.02 24.39 0.73
CA TYR A 234 -0.54 23.46 1.74
C TYR A 234 0.62 24.02 2.56
N GLU A 235 0.60 23.77 3.87
CA GLU A 235 1.74 23.88 4.75
C GLU A 235 2.54 22.58 4.71
N LYS A 236 3.87 22.69 4.56
CA LYS A 236 4.78 21.55 4.44
C LYS A 236 5.53 21.28 5.73
N LYS A 237 5.70 19.99 6.09
CA LYS A 237 6.59 19.55 7.16
C LYS A 237 7.24 18.21 6.78
N VAL A 238 8.58 18.15 6.86
CA VAL A 238 9.32 16.87 6.85
C VAL A 238 9.10 16.19 8.21
N VAL A 239 8.68 14.94 8.19
CA VAL A 239 8.31 14.20 9.40
C VAL A 239 9.19 12.99 9.69
N LEU A 240 9.85 12.42 8.68
CA LEU A 240 10.78 11.31 8.83
C LEU A 240 11.87 11.40 7.76
N GLU A 241 13.13 11.28 8.19
CA GLU A 241 14.30 11.23 7.33
C GLU A 241 15.34 10.26 7.89
N GLN A 242 16.33 9.87 7.11
CA GLN A 242 17.33 8.85 7.47
C GLN A 242 18.06 9.13 8.80
N GLY A 243 18.35 10.37 9.10
CA GLY A 243 19.11 10.75 10.29
C GLY A 243 20.50 10.09 10.31
N MET A 244 20.84 9.42 11.41
CA MET A 244 22.13 8.75 11.61
C MET A 244 22.07 7.24 11.37
N THR A 245 21.03 6.72 10.71
CA THR A 245 20.92 5.29 10.40
C THR A 245 21.79 4.91 9.19
N ALA A 246 22.23 3.64 9.14
CA ALA A 246 22.91 3.08 7.99
C ALA A 246 21.96 2.69 6.84
N ILE A 247 20.65 2.73 7.08
CA ILE A 247 19.62 2.40 6.12
C ILE A 247 19.22 3.69 5.42
N ASN A 248 18.98 3.64 4.11
CA ASN A 248 18.59 4.81 3.32
C ASN A 248 17.25 5.41 3.75
N GLY A 249 16.90 6.57 3.23
CA GLY A 249 15.72 7.32 3.63
C GLY A 249 14.42 6.54 3.50
N PRO A 250 13.41 6.85 4.30
CA PRO A 250 12.08 6.27 4.18
C PRO A 250 11.45 6.69 2.85
N HIS A 251 10.74 5.76 2.22
CA HIS A 251 10.06 6.06 0.98
C HIS A 251 8.71 5.36 0.94
N GLN A 252 7.71 6.08 0.49
CA GLN A 252 6.35 5.66 0.16
C GLN A 252 5.73 4.61 1.09
N GLY A 253 4.60 4.95 1.66
CA GLY A 253 3.92 4.07 2.59
C GLY A 253 2.60 4.65 3.09
N SER A 254 2.09 4.06 4.15
CA SER A 254 0.78 4.39 4.71
C SER A 254 0.85 4.68 6.19
N ILE A 255 0.02 5.63 6.61
CA ILE A 255 -0.26 5.94 8.01
C ILE A 255 -1.47 5.12 8.43
N VAL A 256 -1.34 4.32 9.48
CA VAL A 256 -2.38 3.41 9.98
C VAL A 256 -2.60 3.65 11.45
N ASP A 257 -3.86 3.74 11.87
CA ASP A 257 -4.23 3.82 13.28
C ASP A 257 -4.40 2.44 13.93
N THR A 258 -4.28 2.38 15.25
CA THR A 258 -4.61 1.20 16.04
C THR A 258 -5.92 1.38 16.79
N PRO A 259 -6.56 0.29 17.29
CA PRO A 259 -7.75 0.39 18.14
C PRO A 259 -7.55 1.26 19.39
N ASP A 260 -6.32 1.34 19.90
CA ASP A 260 -5.96 2.14 21.07
C ASP A 260 -5.68 3.63 20.74
N GLY A 261 -5.76 4.00 19.45
CA GLY A 261 -5.60 5.36 18.97
C GLY A 261 -4.15 5.79 18.74
N GLU A 262 -3.22 4.85 18.71
CA GLU A 262 -1.86 5.10 18.25
C GLU A 262 -1.81 5.16 16.72
N TRP A 263 -0.77 5.81 16.19
CA TRP A 263 -0.54 5.92 14.76
C TRP A 263 0.80 5.34 14.41
N TRP A 264 0.81 4.56 13.33
CA TRP A 264 1.98 3.87 12.82
C TRP A 264 2.17 4.16 11.34
N PHE A 265 3.44 4.20 10.91
CA PHE A 265 3.82 4.42 9.52
C PHE A 265 4.55 3.19 8.96
N LEU A 266 3.90 2.51 8.01
CA LEU A 266 4.56 1.51 7.18
C LEU A 266 5.18 2.22 5.98
N HIS A 267 6.44 1.92 5.68
CA HIS A 267 7.11 2.43 4.50
C HIS A 267 8.15 1.41 4.02
N PHE A 268 8.65 1.58 2.82
CA PHE A 268 9.76 0.76 2.39
C PHE A 268 11.10 1.49 2.46
N GLN A 269 12.16 0.70 2.42
CA GLN A 269 13.52 1.13 2.16
C GLN A 269 14.17 0.18 1.15
N GLU A 270 14.97 0.72 0.24
CA GLU A 270 15.68 -0.10 -0.74
C GLU A 270 16.83 -0.84 -0.05
N ARG A 271 16.92 -2.15 -0.28
CA ARG A 271 17.94 -3.03 0.26
C ARG A 271 18.44 -4.00 -0.80
N ASN A 272 19.45 -3.60 -1.54
CA ASN A 272 20.06 -4.44 -2.56
C ASN A 272 20.80 -5.66 -1.94
N PRO A 273 20.67 -6.88 -2.52
CA PRO A 273 19.91 -7.24 -3.72
C PRO A 273 18.48 -7.74 -3.44
N ILE A 274 17.94 -7.53 -2.25
CA ILE A 274 16.65 -8.09 -1.83
C ILE A 274 15.49 -7.37 -2.52
N GLY A 275 15.57 -6.05 -2.67
CA GLY A 275 14.52 -5.18 -3.17
C GLY A 275 14.09 -4.15 -2.14
N ARG A 276 12.80 -3.79 -2.13
CA ARG A 276 12.21 -2.76 -1.27
C ARG A 276 11.53 -3.41 -0.07
N VAL A 277 12.22 -3.41 1.06
CA VAL A 277 11.80 -4.08 2.30
C VAL A 277 10.96 -3.16 3.17
N VAL A 278 9.95 -3.72 3.86
CA VAL A 278 8.99 -2.94 4.64
C VAL A 278 9.47 -2.68 6.06
N HIS A 279 9.40 -1.44 6.47
CA HIS A 279 9.66 -0.94 7.81
C HIS A 279 8.39 -0.43 8.48
N LEU A 280 8.34 -0.51 9.80
CA LEU A 280 7.27 0.02 10.64
C LEU A 280 7.86 1.01 11.64
N GLN A 281 7.27 2.21 11.73
CA GLN A 281 7.67 3.27 12.65
C GLN A 281 6.45 3.74 13.46
N PRO A 282 6.61 4.11 14.75
CA PRO A 282 5.54 4.72 15.55
C PRO A 282 5.30 6.19 15.16
#